data_3965945f0e662dbbfbfb8b36fc8b9cb0
#
_entry.id   3965945f0e662dbbfbfb8b36fc8b9cb0
#
_cell.length_a   1.000
_cell.length_b   1.000
_cell.length_c   1.000
_cell.angle_alpha   90.00
_cell.angle_beta   90.00
_cell.angle_gamma   90.00
#
_symmetry.space_group_name_H-M   'P 1'
#
loop_
_entity.id
_entity.type
_entity.pdbx_description
1 polymer ?
#
loop_
_entity_poly.entity_id
_entity_poly.type
_entity_poly.pdbx_seq_one_letter_code
_entity_poly.pdbx_strand_id
1 'polypeptide(L)'
;MCHVCVIENVKSNMLSRRAFFRGATSTAAGAAIAMAGPFARPALAQAASRAEDLTHELYEEFPTFFGDQQLFIEQKFSFAKDTFNLNEWRINEHTGTHIDAPLHFSADGRSVAEIPVEDLICPLAIIDIRQKAEADADAQVTPDDIETWISANGELPEGACVAMLSGWGEHVSTDKFRNADADGTMHFPGFHLEAAQMLMEAGNVKAIAVDTLSLDHGMSPDFAVHNEWLPSGRYGIEGIANLSALPASGATLIVGAPKVRGGTGGPARIFAMV
;
A
#
# COMPACT_ATOMS: atom_id res chain seq x y z
N MET A 1 -9.41 -8.41 38.80
CA MET A 1 -10.80 -8.18 38.38
C MET A 1 -11.17 -9.29 37.40
N CYS A 2 -12.28 -9.97 37.65
CA CYS A 2 -12.59 -11.30 37.12
C CYS A 2 -12.83 -11.35 35.61
N HIS A 3 -12.03 -12.19 34.93
CA HIS A 3 -12.21 -12.56 33.51
C HIS A 3 -13.60 -13.17 33.19
N VAL A 4 -14.28 -13.77 34.17
CA VAL A 4 -15.60 -14.42 33.99
C VAL A 4 -16.72 -13.43 33.66
N CYS A 5 -16.71 -12.22 34.25
CA CYS A 5 -17.76 -11.22 34.02
C CYS A 5 -17.75 -10.61 32.61
N VAL A 6 -16.58 -10.58 31.94
CA VAL A 6 -16.47 -10.06 30.57
C VAL A 6 -17.05 -11.06 29.57
N ILE A 7 -16.82 -12.35 29.78
CA ILE A 7 -17.30 -13.44 28.91
C ILE A 7 -18.82 -13.59 28.98
N GLU A 8 -19.43 -13.45 30.16
CA GLU A 8 -20.89 -13.49 30.29
C GLU A 8 -21.57 -12.29 29.67
N ASN A 9 -20.97 -11.09 29.75
CA ASN A 9 -21.49 -9.89 29.11
C ASN A 9 -21.43 -9.94 27.58
N VAL A 10 -20.39 -10.53 27.01
CA VAL A 10 -20.27 -10.76 25.56
C VAL A 10 -21.32 -11.78 25.08
N LYS A 11 -21.55 -12.87 25.82
CA LYS A 11 -22.57 -13.88 25.47
C LYS A 11 -23.98 -13.30 25.51
N SER A 12 -24.34 -12.48 26.49
CA SER A 12 -25.66 -11.86 26.61
C SER A 12 -25.94 -10.85 25.50
N ASN A 13 -24.92 -10.09 25.07
CA ASN A 13 -25.04 -9.14 23.96
C ASN A 13 -25.13 -9.80 22.58
N MET A 14 -24.57 -10.99 22.38
CA MET A 14 -24.72 -11.74 21.11
C MET A 14 -26.12 -12.30 20.91
N LEU A 15 -26.84 -12.63 21.99
CA LEU A 15 -28.23 -13.12 21.90
C LEU A 15 -29.25 -11.99 21.58
N SER A 16 -28.92 -10.73 21.88
CA SER A 16 -29.81 -9.59 21.60
C SER A 16 -29.77 -9.12 20.13
N ARG A 17 -28.72 -9.41 19.39
CA ARG A 17 -28.62 -9.04 17.97
C ARG A 17 -29.62 -9.76 17.07
N ARG A 18 -30.06 -10.98 17.42
CA ARG A 18 -31.12 -11.70 16.67
C ARG A 18 -32.51 -11.10 16.86
N ALA A 19 -32.75 -10.35 17.91
CA ALA A 19 -34.02 -9.65 18.14
C ALA A 19 -34.13 -8.33 17.37
N PHE A 20 -32.99 -7.67 17.09
CA PHE A 20 -32.97 -6.38 16.39
C PHE A 20 -33.40 -6.48 14.91
N PHE A 21 -33.09 -7.62 14.24
CA PHE A 21 -33.43 -7.82 12.83
C PHE A 21 -34.86 -8.32 12.56
N ARG A 22 -35.70 -8.53 13.59
CA ARG A 22 -37.09 -8.96 13.42
C ARG A 22 -38.10 -7.83 13.53
N GLY A 23 -37.65 -6.58 13.77
CA GLY A 23 -38.56 -5.44 14.04
C GLY A 23 -38.72 -4.39 12.92
N ALA A 24 -38.07 -4.56 11.78
CA ALA A 24 -38.06 -3.55 10.72
C ALA A 24 -38.86 -3.96 9.48
N THR A 25 -40.16 -4.18 9.64
CA THR A 25 -41.09 -4.17 8.48
C THR A 25 -42.36 -3.41 8.86
N SER A 26 -42.60 -2.37 8.13
CA SER A 26 -43.81 -1.57 7.90
C SER A 26 -43.68 -0.12 8.29
N THR A 27 -43.58 0.75 7.36
CA THR A 27 -44.59 1.65 6.78
C THR A 27 -43.87 2.72 5.93
N ALA A 28 -44.08 2.67 4.64
CA ALA A 28 -43.80 3.78 3.74
C ALA A 28 -45.08 4.04 2.93
N ALA A 29 -45.71 5.15 3.15
CA ALA A 29 -46.70 5.71 2.23
C ALA A 29 -46.61 7.23 2.19
N GLY A 30 -46.21 7.74 1.02
CA GLY A 30 -46.75 8.89 0.34
C GLY A 30 -46.35 10.29 0.77
N ALA A 31 -45.58 10.96 -0.11
CA ALA A 31 -45.98 12.27 -0.68
C ALA A 31 -44.94 12.67 -1.76
N ALA A 32 -45.34 12.60 -3.02
CA ALA A 32 -44.61 13.25 -4.11
C ALA A 32 -44.99 14.73 -4.17
N ILE A 33 -44.01 15.62 -4.10
CA ILE A 33 -44.12 17.00 -4.58
C ILE A 33 -43.05 17.24 -5.60
N ALA A 34 -43.48 17.30 -6.86
CA ALA A 34 -42.66 17.72 -7.99
C ALA A 34 -42.38 19.22 -7.91
N MET A 35 -41.12 19.62 -7.78
CA MET A 35 -40.63 20.95 -8.15
C MET A 35 -39.46 20.74 -9.11
N ALA A 36 -39.76 21.01 -10.39
CA ALA A 36 -38.77 20.98 -11.45
C ALA A 36 -37.92 22.26 -11.41
N GLY A 37 -36.66 22.13 -11.00
CA GLY A 37 -35.59 23.07 -11.27
C GLY A 37 -34.43 22.30 -11.90
N PRO A 38 -33.58 22.93 -12.74
CA PRO A 38 -32.45 22.23 -13.32
C PRO A 38 -31.38 22.04 -12.24
N PHE A 39 -31.60 21.08 -11.36
CA PHE A 39 -30.53 20.62 -10.50
C PHE A 39 -29.60 19.77 -11.37
N ALA A 40 -28.36 20.26 -11.54
CA ALA A 40 -27.28 19.43 -11.99
C ALA A 40 -27.31 18.14 -11.13
N ARG A 41 -27.62 17.01 -11.75
CA ARG A 41 -27.50 15.71 -11.11
C ARG A 41 -26.06 15.64 -10.62
N PRO A 42 -25.79 15.40 -9.32
CA PRO A 42 -24.45 15.02 -8.93
C PRO A 42 -24.08 13.83 -9.81
N ALA A 43 -22.97 13.91 -10.50
CA ALA A 43 -22.41 12.73 -11.18
C ALA A 43 -22.34 11.67 -10.06
N LEU A 44 -23.16 10.63 -10.17
CA LEU A 44 -23.00 9.46 -9.33
C LEU A 44 -21.59 8.99 -9.65
N ALA A 45 -20.69 9.10 -8.67
CA ALA A 45 -19.39 8.47 -8.76
C ALA A 45 -19.67 7.04 -9.20
N GLN A 46 -19.13 6.65 -10.35
CA GLN A 46 -19.30 5.30 -10.86
C GLN A 46 -18.78 4.40 -9.76
N ALA A 47 -19.67 3.59 -9.17
CA ALA A 47 -19.25 2.70 -8.10
C ALA A 47 -18.14 1.83 -8.65
N ALA A 48 -17.00 1.81 -7.99
CA ALA A 48 -15.90 0.94 -8.37
C ALA A 48 -16.44 -0.50 -8.53
N SER A 49 -16.19 -1.11 -9.67
CA SER A 49 -16.78 -2.39 -10.02
C SER A 49 -16.00 -3.57 -9.42
N ARG A 50 -14.75 -3.33 -9.02
CA ARG A 50 -13.82 -4.37 -8.57
C ARG A 50 -12.77 -3.78 -7.62
N ALA A 51 -12.41 -4.56 -6.61
CA ALA A 51 -11.23 -4.31 -5.78
C ALA A 51 -10.14 -5.33 -6.12
N GLU A 52 -8.91 -4.87 -6.26
CA GLU A 52 -7.72 -5.69 -6.43
C GLU A 52 -6.82 -5.59 -5.20
N ASP A 53 -6.39 -6.73 -4.70
CA ASP A 53 -5.45 -6.83 -3.58
C ASP A 53 -4.01 -6.66 -4.09
N LEU A 54 -3.35 -5.64 -3.61
CA LEU A 54 -1.98 -5.29 -4.01
C LEU A 54 -0.96 -5.62 -2.91
N THR A 55 -1.27 -6.61 -2.06
CA THR A 55 -0.46 -6.97 -0.90
C THR A 55 0.02 -8.40 -1.02
N HIS A 56 1.32 -8.64 -0.86
CA HIS A 56 1.85 -9.98 -0.70
C HIS A 56 1.42 -10.60 0.63
N GLU A 57 1.16 -11.91 0.64
CA GLU A 57 0.98 -12.65 1.88
C GLU A 57 2.30 -12.62 2.67
N LEU A 58 2.22 -12.23 3.94
CA LEU A 58 3.38 -12.10 4.81
C LEU A 58 3.54 -13.36 5.67
N TYR A 59 4.73 -13.95 5.67
CA TYR A 59 5.12 -15.14 6.41
C TYR A 59 6.53 -14.99 6.98
N GLU A 60 6.95 -15.86 7.90
CA GLU A 60 8.20 -15.70 8.66
C GLU A 60 9.45 -15.70 7.77
N GLU A 61 9.44 -16.47 6.68
CA GLU A 61 10.56 -16.56 5.70
C GLU A 61 10.40 -15.59 4.52
N PHE A 62 9.52 -14.59 4.64
CA PHE A 62 9.34 -13.59 3.58
C PHE A 62 10.69 -12.94 3.25
N PRO A 63 11.07 -12.85 1.95
CA PRO A 63 12.35 -12.27 1.57
C PRO A 63 12.40 -10.78 1.93
N THR A 64 13.47 -10.39 2.63
CA THR A 64 13.66 -9.05 3.15
C THR A 64 14.91 -8.39 2.55
N PHE A 65 14.99 -7.06 2.60
CA PHE A 65 16.16 -6.33 2.14
C PHE A 65 17.46 -6.82 2.81
N PHE A 66 17.44 -7.05 4.12
CA PHE A 66 18.62 -7.50 4.87
C PHE A 66 18.92 -8.99 4.72
N GLY A 67 17.98 -9.79 4.17
CA GLY A 67 18.13 -11.23 4.01
C GLY A 67 17.91 -12.05 5.28
N ASP A 68 17.67 -11.39 6.40
CA ASP A 68 17.35 -12.02 7.68
C ASP A 68 15.85 -12.08 7.89
N GLN A 69 15.38 -13.05 8.69
CA GLN A 69 13.99 -13.14 9.11
C GLN A 69 13.59 -11.89 9.90
N GLN A 70 12.54 -11.21 9.46
CA GLN A 70 12.07 -9.96 10.06
C GLN A 70 10.67 -10.09 10.69
N LEU A 71 9.93 -11.16 10.43
CA LEU A 71 8.68 -11.51 11.08
C LEU A 71 8.87 -12.74 11.96
N PHE A 72 8.37 -12.68 13.19
CA PHE A 72 8.32 -13.79 14.13
C PHE A 72 6.91 -13.90 14.69
N ILE A 73 6.33 -15.11 14.64
CA ILE A 73 4.95 -15.37 15.06
C ILE A 73 4.99 -16.38 16.24
N GLU A 74 4.55 -15.96 17.40
CA GLU A 74 4.42 -16.82 18.58
C GLU A 74 2.96 -17.05 18.92
N GLN A 75 2.52 -18.31 18.94
CA GLN A 75 1.17 -18.64 19.38
C GLN A 75 1.08 -18.54 20.91
N LYS A 76 0.34 -17.55 21.42
CA LYS A 76 0.11 -17.34 22.86
C LYS A 76 -1.06 -18.17 23.39
N PHE A 77 -2.13 -18.30 22.61
CA PHE A 77 -3.32 -19.07 22.95
C PHE A 77 -3.78 -19.92 21.78
N SER A 78 -4.30 -21.10 22.05
CA SER A 78 -4.85 -22.00 21.04
C SER A 78 -6.30 -22.36 21.34
N PHE A 79 -7.13 -22.51 20.30
CA PHE A 79 -8.55 -22.81 20.48
C PHE A 79 -8.79 -24.10 21.27
N ALA A 80 -7.94 -25.11 21.10
CA ALA A 80 -8.06 -26.39 21.80
C ALA A 80 -7.89 -26.29 23.31
N LYS A 81 -7.07 -25.34 23.82
CA LYS A 81 -6.79 -25.18 25.26
C LYS A 81 -7.58 -23.99 25.85
N ASP A 82 -7.72 -22.91 25.07
CA ASP A 82 -8.10 -21.59 25.58
C ASP A 82 -9.45 -21.12 25.02
N THR A 83 -10.07 -21.86 24.08
CA THR A 83 -11.31 -21.51 23.37
C THR A 83 -11.22 -20.31 22.43
N PHE A 84 -10.03 -19.78 22.20
CA PHE A 84 -9.70 -18.76 21.21
C PHE A 84 -8.25 -18.92 20.75
N ASN A 85 -7.92 -18.36 19.59
CA ASN A 85 -6.56 -18.28 19.07
C ASN A 85 -6.03 -16.86 19.23
N LEU A 86 -4.74 -16.72 19.61
CA LEU A 86 -4.04 -15.45 19.64
C LEU A 86 -2.55 -15.69 19.38
N ASN A 87 -2.03 -14.93 18.43
CA ASN A 87 -0.60 -14.85 18.16
C ASN A 87 -0.05 -13.49 18.59
N GLU A 88 1.21 -13.48 18.98
CA GLU A 88 2.01 -12.27 19.17
C GLU A 88 3.01 -12.19 18.01
N TRP A 89 3.12 -11.00 17.39
CA TRP A 89 4.06 -10.79 16.31
C TRP A 89 5.17 -9.83 16.75
N ARG A 90 6.39 -10.15 16.39
CA ARG A 90 7.51 -9.22 16.37
C ARG A 90 7.93 -9.05 14.91
N ILE A 91 7.88 -7.84 14.40
CA ILE A 91 8.13 -7.54 13.00
C ILE A 91 8.95 -6.26 12.87
N ASN A 92 9.84 -6.20 11.87
CA ASN A 92 10.46 -4.95 11.42
C ASN A 92 9.43 -4.15 10.60
N GLU A 93 9.41 -2.84 10.77
CA GLU A 93 8.45 -1.94 10.08
C GLU A 93 8.55 -2.07 8.55
N HIS A 94 9.74 -2.31 8.00
CA HIS A 94 10.03 -2.39 6.56
C HIS A 94 10.10 -3.85 6.10
N THR A 95 8.98 -4.57 6.20
CA THR A 95 8.87 -6.00 5.85
C THR A 95 7.63 -6.26 5.02
N GLY A 96 7.78 -7.00 3.91
CA GLY A 96 6.68 -7.36 3.02
C GLY A 96 6.19 -6.17 2.19
N THR A 97 4.91 -6.17 1.86
CA THR A 97 4.27 -4.96 1.32
C THR A 97 4.09 -3.96 2.45
N HIS A 98 4.78 -2.83 2.37
CA HIS A 98 4.83 -1.85 3.44
C HIS A 98 4.87 -0.40 2.92
N ILE A 99 4.66 0.54 3.84
CA ILE A 99 4.79 1.98 3.61
C ILE A 99 6.03 2.51 4.31
N ASP A 100 6.75 3.43 3.64
CA ASP A 100 7.82 4.25 4.20
C ASP A 100 7.31 5.64 4.49
N ALA A 101 7.33 6.04 5.75
CA ALA A 101 6.97 7.40 6.13
C ALA A 101 8.15 8.36 5.93
N PRO A 102 7.91 9.68 5.81
CA PRO A 102 8.97 10.68 5.76
C PRO A 102 10.01 10.55 6.87
N LEU A 103 9.61 10.10 8.06
CA LEU A 103 10.51 9.89 9.20
C LEU A 103 11.59 8.82 8.94
N HIS A 104 11.38 7.92 7.98
CA HIS A 104 12.35 6.85 7.69
C HIS A 104 13.72 7.38 7.27
N PHE A 105 13.76 8.42 6.45
CA PHE A 105 15.01 9.07 5.99
C PHE A 105 15.09 10.55 6.38
N SER A 106 14.38 10.99 7.41
CA SER A 106 14.38 12.36 7.90
C SER A 106 14.38 12.40 9.42
N ALA A 107 15.23 13.23 10.01
CA ALA A 107 15.35 13.34 11.47
C ALA A 107 14.07 13.88 12.15
N ASP A 108 13.30 14.69 11.44
CA ASP A 108 12.11 15.41 11.89
C ASP A 108 10.92 15.28 10.93
N GLY A 109 10.97 14.28 10.04
CA GLY A 109 9.87 13.95 9.14
C GLY A 109 8.63 13.46 9.87
N ARG A 110 7.49 13.49 9.17
CA ARG A 110 6.25 12.94 9.69
C ARG A 110 6.36 11.42 9.86
N SER A 111 5.95 10.92 11.02
CA SER A 111 5.77 9.47 11.26
C SER A 111 4.60 8.92 10.44
N VAL A 112 4.52 7.59 10.31
CA VAL A 112 3.41 6.92 9.62
C VAL A 112 2.05 7.28 10.23
N ALA A 113 1.98 7.55 11.54
CA ALA A 113 0.74 7.98 12.22
C ALA A 113 0.29 9.38 11.84
N GLU A 114 1.17 10.21 11.30
CA GLU A 114 0.94 11.62 10.97
C GLU A 114 0.69 11.85 9.47
N ILE A 115 0.81 10.81 8.65
CA ILE A 115 0.41 10.90 7.24
C ILE A 115 -1.09 11.15 7.18
N PRO A 116 -1.56 12.22 6.48
CA PRO A 116 -2.98 12.51 6.33
C PRO A 116 -3.71 11.37 5.64
N VAL A 117 -4.91 11.03 6.09
CA VAL A 117 -5.68 9.93 5.49
C VAL A 117 -6.05 10.23 4.02
N GLU A 118 -6.14 11.50 3.66
CA GLU A 118 -6.38 11.97 2.30
C GLU A 118 -5.25 11.61 1.35
N ASP A 119 -4.00 11.57 1.86
CA ASP A 119 -2.84 11.15 1.08
C ASP A 119 -2.76 9.61 0.92
N LEU A 120 -3.46 8.85 1.79
CA LEU A 120 -3.52 7.37 1.74
C LEU A 120 -4.64 6.81 0.84
N ILE A 121 -5.47 7.68 0.28
CA ILE A 121 -6.52 7.36 -0.71
C ILE A 121 -6.29 8.25 -1.91
N CYS A 122 -5.65 7.73 -2.94
CA CYS A 122 -5.13 8.56 -4.02
C CYS A 122 -5.31 7.92 -5.41
N PRO A 123 -5.32 8.70 -6.49
CA PRO A 123 -5.23 8.18 -7.83
C PRO A 123 -3.94 7.36 -8.02
N LEU A 124 -4.01 6.28 -8.78
CA LEU A 124 -2.87 5.42 -9.10
C LEU A 124 -2.48 5.61 -10.57
N ALA A 125 -1.20 5.92 -10.80
CA ALA A 125 -0.55 5.92 -12.10
C ALA A 125 0.50 4.81 -12.15
N ILE A 126 0.42 3.89 -13.12
CA ILE A 126 1.33 2.74 -13.22
C ILE A 126 2.24 2.92 -14.42
N ILE A 127 3.54 3.02 -14.17
CA ILE A 127 4.59 3.08 -15.18
C ILE A 127 5.12 1.67 -15.40
N ASP A 128 4.85 1.11 -16.56
CA ASP A 128 5.25 -0.26 -16.92
C ASP A 128 6.65 -0.28 -17.54
N ILE A 129 7.62 -0.79 -16.80
CA ILE A 129 9.00 -0.98 -17.23
C ILE A 129 9.39 -2.45 -17.36
N ARG A 130 8.43 -3.39 -17.43
CA ARG A 130 8.72 -4.84 -17.47
C ARG A 130 9.68 -5.22 -18.58
N GLN A 131 9.53 -4.63 -19.76
CA GLN A 131 10.42 -4.91 -20.88
C GLN A 131 11.89 -4.48 -20.59
N LYS A 132 12.07 -3.35 -19.88
CA LYS A 132 13.40 -2.89 -19.44
C LYS A 132 13.95 -3.82 -18.36
N ALA A 133 13.13 -4.18 -17.37
CA ALA A 133 13.51 -5.04 -16.25
C ALA A 133 13.82 -6.49 -16.69
N GLU A 134 13.19 -6.99 -17.76
CA GLU A 134 13.53 -8.30 -18.36
C GLU A 134 14.91 -8.28 -19.02
N ALA A 135 15.29 -7.16 -19.62
CA ALA A 135 16.57 -6.99 -20.30
C ALA A 135 17.72 -6.65 -19.33
N ASP A 136 17.42 -5.93 -18.26
CA ASP A 136 18.39 -5.45 -17.26
C ASP A 136 17.73 -5.48 -15.86
N ALA A 137 18.32 -6.29 -14.96
CA ALA A 137 17.85 -6.42 -13.59
C ALA A 137 17.95 -5.09 -12.81
N ASP A 138 18.86 -4.19 -13.19
CA ASP A 138 19.07 -2.88 -12.56
C ASP A 138 18.33 -1.74 -13.30
N ALA A 139 17.33 -2.09 -14.11
CA ALA A 139 16.50 -1.13 -14.82
C ALA A 139 15.86 -0.13 -13.85
N GLN A 140 15.71 1.11 -14.31
CA GLN A 140 15.14 2.18 -13.49
C GLN A 140 14.02 2.89 -14.25
N VAL A 141 13.00 3.37 -13.52
CA VAL A 141 12.06 4.36 -14.05
C VAL A 141 12.81 5.66 -14.25
N THR A 142 12.83 6.15 -15.48
CA THR A 142 13.51 7.39 -15.89
C THR A 142 12.51 8.50 -16.19
N PRO A 143 12.94 9.78 -16.32
CA PRO A 143 12.09 10.86 -16.80
C PRO A 143 11.37 10.53 -18.12
N ASP A 144 12.06 9.88 -19.07
CA ASP A 144 11.49 9.50 -20.37
C ASP A 144 10.32 8.51 -20.21
N ASP A 145 10.37 7.60 -19.22
CA ASP A 145 9.26 6.67 -18.94
C ASP A 145 8.03 7.45 -18.44
N ILE A 146 8.25 8.46 -17.59
CA ILE A 146 7.18 9.34 -17.09
C ILE A 146 6.58 10.16 -18.22
N GLU A 147 7.39 10.77 -19.07
CA GLU A 147 6.94 11.54 -20.25
C GLU A 147 6.16 10.65 -21.24
N THR A 148 6.63 9.43 -21.45
CA THR A 148 5.94 8.42 -22.27
C THR A 148 4.57 8.11 -21.68
N TRP A 149 4.49 7.89 -20.36
CA TRP A 149 3.23 7.64 -19.68
C TRP A 149 2.27 8.83 -19.80
N ILE A 150 2.74 10.07 -19.58
CA ILE A 150 1.96 11.30 -19.71
C ILE A 150 1.43 11.45 -21.14
N SER A 151 2.26 11.18 -22.14
CA SER A 151 1.86 11.27 -23.56
C SER A 151 0.73 10.29 -23.91
N ALA A 152 0.71 9.13 -23.28
CA ALA A 152 -0.30 8.08 -23.52
C ALA A 152 -1.58 8.24 -22.70
N ASN A 153 -1.50 8.77 -21.46
CA ASN A 153 -2.59 8.74 -20.48
C ASN A 153 -3.06 10.14 -20.04
N GLY A 154 -2.37 11.20 -20.43
CA GLY A 154 -2.61 12.56 -19.95
C GLY A 154 -1.77 12.90 -18.71
N GLU A 155 -1.96 14.10 -18.17
CA GLU A 155 -1.25 14.58 -16.99
C GLU A 155 -1.43 13.66 -15.78
N LEU A 156 -0.41 13.59 -14.93
CA LEU A 156 -0.50 12.87 -13.66
C LEU A 156 -1.60 13.50 -12.79
N PRO A 157 -2.52 12.69 -12.24
CA PRO A 157 -3.60 13.20 -11.39
C PRO A 157 -3.07 13.89 -10.13
N GLU A 158 -3.81 14.90 -9.65
CA GLU A 158 -3.51 15.56 -8.37
C GLU A 158 -3.54 14.56 -7.21
N GLY A 159 -2.50 14.59 -6.39
CA GLY A 159 -2.36 13.70 -5.24
C GLY A 159 -1.98 12.26 -5.59
N ALA A 160 -1.55 11.96 -6.82
CA ALA A 160 -1.30 10.60 -7.27
C ALA A 160 -0.21 9.86 -6.51
N CYS A 161 -0.33 8.53 -6.47
CA CYS A 161 0.76 7.59 -6.31
C CYS A 161 1.23 7.13 -7.69
N VAL A 162 2.53 7.25 -7.97
CA VAL A 162 3.18 6.74 -9.18
C VAL A 162 3.86 5.42 -8.86
N ALA A 163 3.36 4.33 -9.44
CA ALA A 163 3.85 2.99 -9.18
C ALA A 163 4.68 2.46 -10.35
N MET A 164 5.84 1.90 -10.05
CA MET A 164 6.65 1.12 -10.98
C MET A 164 6.09 -0.29 -11.07
N LEU A 165 5.79 -0.74 -12.28
CA LEU A 165 5.51 -2.14 -12.61
C LEU A 165 6.73 -2.71 -13.34
N SER A 166 7.58 -3.41 -12.63
CA SER A 166 8.75 -4.09 -13.21
C SER A 166 8.52 -5.60 -13.46
N GLY A 167 7.44 -6.16 -12.87
CA GLY A 167 7.16 -7.59 -12.87
C GLY A 167 7.95 -8.35 -11.79
N TRP A 168 8.73 -7.64 -10.98
CA TRP A 168 9.61 -8.25 -9.97
C TRP A 168 8.85 -8.95 -8.86
N GLY A 169 7.66 -8.47 -8.49
CA GLY A 169 6.80 -9.07 -7.49
C GLY A 169 6.45 -10.55 -7.77
N GLU A 170 6.52 -11.01 -9.02
CA GLU A 170 6.31 -12.42 -9.39
C GLU A 170 7.42 -13.34 -8.83
N HIS A 171 8.56 -12.78 -8.43
CA HIS A 171 9.71 -13.52 -7.92
C HIS A 171 9.75 -13.65 -6.39
N VAL A 172 8.77 -13.11 -5.67
CA VAL A 172 8.73 -13.03 -4.20
C VAL A 172 8.97 -14.37 -3.48
N SER A 173 8.62 -15.49 -4.10
CA SER A 173 8.82 -16.83 -3.54
C SER A 173 10.16 -17.48 -3.92
N THR A 174 11.10 -16.73 -4.51
CA THR A 174 12.39 -17.24 -5.00
C THR A 174 13.52 -16.30 -4.58
N ASP A 175 14.76 -16.80 -4.62
CA ASP A 175 15.96 -16.01 -4.36
C ASP A 175 16.13 -14.83 -5.35
N LYS A 176 15.47 -14.91 -6.50
CA LYS A 176 15.46 -13.83 -7.49
C LYS A 176 14.80 -12.55 -6.99
N PHE A 177 13.95 -12.60 -5.96
CA PHE A 177 13.36 -11.39 -5.41
C PHE A 177 14.42 -10.45 -4.81
N ARG A 178 15.41 -11.00 -4.09
CA ARG A 178 16.60 -10.25 -3.64
C ARG A 178 17.66 -10.15 -4.72
N ASN A 179 17.82 -11.18 -5.52
CA ASN A 179 18.80 -11.29 -6.63
C ASN A 179 20.20 -10.82 -6.23
N ALA A 180 20.66 -11.23 -5.03
CA ALA A 180 21.98 -10.86 -4.54
C ALA A 180 23.06 -11.68 -5.24
N ASP A 181 24.12 -11.02 -5.69
CA ASP A 181 25.31 -11.65 -6.23
C ASP A 181 26.21 -12.28 -5.14
N ALA A 182 27.37 -12.80 -5.53
CA ALA A 182 28.30 -13.46 -4.60
C ALA A 182 28.91 -12.50 -3.56
N ASP A 183 28.93 -11.21 -3.85
CA ASP A 183 29.45 -10.15 -2.96
C ASP A 183 28.33 -9.57 -2.08
N GLY A 184 27.08 -10.02 -2.28
CA GLY A 184 25.89 -9.58 -1.55
C GLY A 184 25.23 -8.33 -2.13
N THR A 185 25.70 -7.83 -3.28
CA THR A 185 25.07 -6.74 -4.01
C THR A 185 23.76 -7.23 -4.63
N MET A 186 22.67 -6.52 -4.36
CA MET A 186 21.37 -6.86 -4.92
C MET A 186 21.17 -6.21 -6.30
N HIS A 187 20.41 -6.89 -7.16
CA HIS A 187 20.11 -6.46 -8.52
C HIS A 187 18.60 -6.55 -8.77
N PHE A 188 17.90 -5.47 -8.57
CA PHE A 188 16.47 -5.34 -8.84
C PHE A 188 16.11 -3.91 -9.27
N PRO A 189 15.01 -3.73 -10.04
CA PRO A 189 14.59 -2.41 -10.52
C PRO A 189 14.20 -1.44 -9.41
N GLY A 190 14.30 -0.13 -9.71
CA GLY A 190 13.88 0.96 -8.83
C GLY A 190 13.61 2.25 -9.59
N PHE A 191 13.50 3.35 -8.88
CA PHE A 191 13.44 4.67 -9.50
C PHE A 191 14.84 5.24 -9.74
N HIS A 192 15.00 5.98 -10.85
CA HIS A 192 16.13 6.86 -11.05
C HIS A 192 15.92 8.16 -10.27
N LEU A 193 16.99 8.71 -9.70
CA LEU A 193 16.90 9.93 -8.92
C LEU A 193 16.25 11.10 -9.70
N GLU A 194 16.63 11.29 -10.95
CA GLU A 194 16.05 12.35 -11.79
C GLU A 194 14.54 12.16 -12.05
N ALA A 195 14.06 10.93 -12.11
CA ALA A 195 12.63 10.64 -12.20
C ALA A 195 11.89 11.03 -10.91
N ALA A 196 12.45 10.71 -9.74
CA ALA A 196 11.90 11.14 -8.47
C ALA A 196 11.90 12.67 -8.34
N GLN A 197 12.97 13.35 -8.74
CA GLN A 197 13.07 14.81 -8.76
C GLN A 197 12.01 15.43 -9.71
N MET A 198 11.84 14.89 -10.91
CA MET A 198 10.80 15.33 -11.86
C MET A 198 9.40 15.24 -11.22
N LEU A 199 9.09 14.13 -10.55
CA LEU A 199 7.80 13.95 -9.85
C LEU A 199 7.64 14.92 -8.66
N MET A 200 8.73 15.26 -7.96
CA MET A 200 8.72 16.27 -6.90
C MET A 200 8.47 17.68 -7.43
N GLU A 201 9.11 18.04 -8.55
CA GLU A 201 8.97 19.35 -9.21
C GLU A 201 7.56 19.53 -9.79
N ALA A 202 6.94 18.49 -10.32
CA ALA A 202 5.55 18.51 -10.76
C ALA A 202 4.57 18.89 -9.65
N GLY A 203 4.92 18.59 -8.39
CA GLY A 203 4.22 19.05 -7.17
C GLY A 203 2.92 18.32 -6.84
N ASN A 204 2.36 17.57 -7.78
CA ASN A 204 1.06 16.90 -7.65
C ASN A 204 1.14 15.42 -7.23
N VAL A 205 2.34 14.86 -7.04
CA VAL A 205 2.55 13.45 -6.63
C VAL A 205 2.80 13.36 -5.12
N LYS A 206 2.12 12.44 -4.43
CA LYS A 206 2.21 12.22 -2.97
C LYS A 206 3.02 10.99 -2.59
N ALA A 207 3.06 10.00 -3.48
CA ALA A 207 3.76 8.76 -3.24
C ALA A 207 4.41 8.20 -4.50
N ILE A 208 5.46 7.42 -4.31
CA ILE A 208 5.95 6.46 -5.30
C ILE A 208 5.83 5.06 -4.73
N ALA A 209 5.66 4.06 -5.60
CA ALA A 209 5.54 2.67 -5.22
C ALA A 209 6.39 1.78 -6.13
N VAL A 210 6.91 0.69 -5.58
CA VAL A 210 7.70 -0.30 -6.32
C VAL A 210 7.26 -1.72 -5.99
N ASP A 211 7.32 -2.61 -6.98
CA ASP A 211 7.08 -4.05 -6.80
C ASP A 211 8.37 -4.81 -6.41
N THR A 212 9.38 -4.08 -5.92
CA THR A 212 10.69 -4.53 -5.47
C THR A 212 10.92 -4.25 -3.99
N LEU A 213 12.12 -4.55 -3.48
CA LEU A 213 12.51 -4.41 -2.07
C LEU A 213 12.95 -2.99 -1.67
N SER A 214 13.08 -2.06 -2.62
CA SER A 214 13.52 -0.70 -2.36
C SER A 214 13.03 0.27 -3.43
N LEU A 215 12.73 1.52 -3.04
CA LEU A 215 12.46 2.63 -3.97
C LEU A 215 13.65 2.87 -4.90
N ASP A 216 14.86 2.71 -4.38
CA ASP A 216 16.10 2.69 -5.15
C ASP A 216 16.30 1.33 -5.83
N HIS A 217 17.02 1.30 -6.94
CA HIS A 217 17.43 0.04 -7.57
C HIS A 217 18.44 -0.73 -6.70
N GLY A 218 18.56 -2.05 -6.87
CA GLY A 218 19.31 -2.92 -5.97
C GLY A 218 20.78 -2.55 -5.76
N MET A 219 21.44 -2.00 -6.80
CA MET A 219 22.83 -1.54 -6.74
C MET A 219 23.02 -0.14 -6.16
N SER A 220 21.97 0.55 -5.71
CA SER A 220 22.10 1.91 -5.18
C SER A 220 23.08 1.94 -3.99
N PRO A 221 24.16 2.73 -4.06
CA PRO A 221 25.17 2.74 -3.01
C PRO A 221 24.80 3.62 -1.81
N ASP A 222 23.82 4.48 -1.96
CA ASP A 222 23.54 5.60 -1.02
C ASP A 222 22.07 5.91 -0.80
N PHE A 223 21.14 5.09 -1.35
CA PHE A 223 19.69 5.31 -1.26
C PHE A 223 19.28 6.71 -1.74
N ALA A 224 19.80 7.12 -2.90
CA ALA A 224 19.61 8.50 -3.40
C ALA A 224 18.14 8.89 -3.54
N VAL A 225 17.27 7.96 -3.97
CA VAL A 225 15.83 8.20 -4.09
C VAL A 225 15.20 8.36 -2.73
N HIS A 226 15.47 7.47 -1.76
CA HIS A 226 14.97 7.61 -0.39
C HIS A 226 15.40 8.94 0.24
N ASN A 227 16.70 9.29 0.10
CA ASN A 227 17.28 10.48 0.68
C ASN A 227 16.69 11.80 0.13
N GLU A 228 16.17 11.80 -1.09
CA GLU A 228 15.50 12.97 -1.68
C GLU A 228 13.99 12.95 -1.47
N TRP A 229 13.36 11.78 -1.71
CA TRP A 229 11.92 11.62 -1.73
C TRP A 229 11.26 11.77 -0.35
N LEU A 230 11.72 10.98 0.63
CA LEU A 230 11.08 10.93 1.94
C LEU A 230 11.22 12.25 2.74
N PRO A 231 12.40 12.92 2.77
CA PRO A 231 12.52 14.22 3.42
C PRO A 231 11.66 15.32 2.78
N SER A 232 11.24 15.16 1.52
CA SER A 232 10.31 16.09 0.87
C SER A 232 8.89 16.08 1.47
N GLY A 233 8.63 15.19 2.46
CA GLY A 233 7.35 15.02 3.11
C GLY A 233 6.38 14.07 2.38
N ARG A 234 6.87 13.36 1.37
CA ARG A 234 6.16 12.32 0.61
C ARG A 234 6.44 10.94 1.20
N TYR A 235 5.62 9.95 0.87
CA TYR A 235 5.82 8.59 1.35
C TYR A 235 6.16 7.62 0.21
N GLY A 236 6.74 6.47 0.58
CA GLY A 236 7.05 5.37 -0.32
C GLY A 236 6.19 4.14 -0.06
N ILE A 237 6.09 3.25 -1.03
CA ILE A 237 5.51 1.92 -0.89
C ILE A 237 6.47 0.93 -1.53
N GLU A 238 6.83 -0.12 -0.80
CA GLU A 238 7.71 -1.18 -1.29
C GLU A 238 7.01 -2.53 -1.28
N GLY A 239 7.42 -3.40 -2.19
CA GLY A 239 6.83 -4.73 -2.32
C GLY A 239 5.34 -4.71 -2.66
N ILE A 240 4.87 -3.74 -3.45
CA ILE A 240 3.48 -3.73 -3.92
C ILE A 240 3.25 -4.89 -4.91
N ALA A 241 2.12 -5.59 -4.76
CA ALA A 241 1.80 -6.76 -5.56
C ALA A 241 0.80 -6.46 -6.69
N ASN A 242 0.68 -7.37 -7.64
CA ASN A 242 -0.44 -7.48 -8.59
C ASN A 242 -0.74 -6.23 -9.45
N LEU A 243 0.20 -5.32 -9.61
CA LEU A 243 0.01 -4.10 -10.44
C LEU A 243 -0.40 -4.42 -11.88
N SER A 244 0.03 -5.57 -12.42
CA SER A 244 -0.32 -6.01 -13.78
C SER A 244 -1.81 -6.30 -14.00
N ALA A 245 -2.59 -6.46 -12.92
CA ALA A 245 -4.04 -6.64 -12.99
C ALA A 245 -4.81 -5.32 -13.20
N LEU A 246 -4.14 -4.19 -13.15
CA LEU A 246 -4.72 -2.85 -13.18
C LEU A 246 -4.44 -2.12 -14.49
N PRO A 247 -5.31 -1.17 -14.90
CA PRO A 247 -5.00 -0.25 -15.99
C PRO A 247 -3.89 0.74 -15.58
N ALA A 248 -3.19 1.29 -16.57
CA ALA A 248 -2.12 2.29 -16.35
C ALA A 248 -2.61 3.55 -15.61
N SER A 249 -3.89 3.87 -15.69
CA SER A 249 -4.53 5.01 -15.01
C SER A 249 -6.00 4.70 -14.70
N GLY A 250 -6.62 5.52 -13.81
CA GLY A 250 -8.05 5.43 -13.48
C GLY A 250 -8.39 4.58 -12.25
N ALA A 251 -7.43 3.86 -11.69
CA ALA A 251 -7.62 3.19 -10.40
C ALA A 251 -7.43 4.16 -9.22
N THR A 252 -8.11 3.88 -8.11
CA THR A 252 -7.88 4.54 -6.82
C THR A 252 -7.15 3.59 -5.89
N LEU A 253 -5.96 3.99 -5.45
CA LEU A 253 -5.16 3.27 -4.46
C LEU A 253 -5.66 3.58 -3.05
N ILE A 254 -5.70 2.56 -2.20
CA ILE A 254 -6.03 2.67 -0.78
C ILE A 254 -4.93 1.98 0.02
N VAL A 255 -4.26 2.75 0.88
CA VAL A 255 -3.12 2.29 1.68
C VAL A 255 -3.57 2.16 3.14
N GLY A 256 -3.74 0.91 3.59
CA GLY A 256 -4.08 0.59 4.99
C GLY A 256 -2.84 0.62 5.89
N ALA A 257 -2.22 1.79 6.04
CA ALA A 257 -1.03 1.95 6.85
C ALA A 257 -1.32 1.80 8.36
N PRO A 258 -0.38 1.24 9.15
CA PRO A 258 -0.55 1.17 10.60
C PRO A 258 -0.39 2.56 11.21
N LYS A 259 -1.28 2.92 12.13
CA LYS A 259 -1.22 4.24 12.80
C LYS A 259 -0.37 4.17 14.08
N VAL A 260 0.92 3.87 13.92
CA VAL A 260 1.88 3.74 15.02
C VAL A 260 2.56 5.08 15.29
N ARG A 261 2.45 5.58 16.53
CA ARG A 261 3.08 6.84 16.93
C ARG A 261 4.60 6.73 16.84
N GLY A 262 5.24 7.62 16.07
CA GLY A 262 6.68 7.65 15.87
C GLY A 262 7.20 6.50 14.99
N GLY A 263 6.32 5.73 14.34
CA GLY A 263 6.73 4.69 13.40
C GLY A 263 7.32 5.30 12.13
N THR A 264 8.38 4.68 11.61
CA THR A 264 9.06 5.09 10.38
C THR A 264 8.39 4.53 9.14
N GLY A 265 7.52 3.53 9.31
CA GLY A 265 6.76 2.84 8.29
C GLY A 265 5.88 1.77 8.89
N GLY A 266 5.56 0.76 8.10
CA GLY A 266 4.92 -0.46 8.59
C GLY A 266 4.27 -1.30 7.50
N PRO A 267 4.16 -2.64 7.72
CA PRO A 267 3.42 -3.51 6.83
C PRO A 267 2.00 -3.01 6.63
N ALA A 268 1.58 -2.92 5.38
CA ALA A 268 0.32 -2.29 5.01
C ALA A 268 -0.54 -3.23 4.16
N ARG A 269 -1.87 -3.25 4.40
CA ARG A 269 -2.80 -3.85 3.44
C ARG A 269 -3.15 -2.81 2.40
N ILE A 270 -2.70 -3.05 1.17
CA ILE A 270 -2.86 -2.14 0.04
C ILE A 270 -3.79 -2.77 -0.98
N PHE A 271 -4.73 -2.00 -1.49
CA PHE A 271 -5.64 -2.45 -2.53
C PHE A 271 -6.07 -1.28 -3.42
N ALA A 272 -6.52 -1.60 -4.62
CA ALA A 272 -7.02 -0.61 -5.56
C ALA A 272 -8.49 -0.87 -5.91
N MET A 273 -9.22 0.21 -6.16
CA MET A 273 -10.58 0.21 -6.69
C MET A 273 -10.55 0.61 -8.17
N VAL A 274 -11.19 -0.18 -9.05
CA VAL A 274 -11.30 0.05 -10.50
C VAL A 274 -12.74 0.02 -10.94
#